data_6841422b3fb9eb9ac75d66ea4593457b
#
_entry.id   6841422b3fb9eb9ac75d66ea4593457b
#
_cell.length_a   1.000
_cell.length_b   1.000
_cell.length_c   1.000
_cell.angle_alpha   90.00
_cell.angle_beta   90.00
_cell.angle_gamma   90.00
#
_symmetry.space_group_name_H-M   'P 1'
#
loop_
_entity.id
_entity.type
_entity.pdbx_description
1 polymer ?
#
loop_
_entity_poly.entity_id
_entity_poly.type
_entity_poly.pdbx_seq_one_letter_code
_entity_poly.pdbx_strand_id
1 'polypeptide(L)'
;SIGVGLFAPKKIQLRTYYQAYLQKLGIHETSFEEAHGFQIPVGARTDGFSRRGVFLTGDAAGFADPLTAEGLTNSIYSGILAGQSIARQFDDPELAANAYQAALEERLLPELRFSEVMARFFYFMPAARNLLMPKYGQRACEILTDVFTGQTILSQDFKKKALKKLKWPTW
;
A
#
# COMPACT_ATOMS: atom_id res chain seq x y z
N SER A 1 1.87 11.14 -15.91
CA SER A 1 2.85 10.04 -16.11
C SER A 1 2.14 8.73 -16.38
N ILE A 2 2.79 7.86 -17.15
CA ILE A 2 2.29 6.54 -17.54
C ILE A 2 3.37 5.53 -17.17
N GLY A 3 2.98 4.42 -16.54
CA GLY A 3 3.92 3.39 -16.14
C GLY A 3 3.29 1.99 -16.13
N VAL A 4 4.14 0.98 -16.08
CA VAL A 4 3.78 -0.41 -15.84
C VAL A 4 4.60 -0.96 -14.70
N GLY A 5 3.97 -1.74 -13.83
CA GLY A 5 4.60 -2.37 -12.68
C GLY A 5 4.36 -3.87 -12.64
N LEU A 6 5.20 -4.58 -11.90
CA LEU A 6 5.10 -6.02 -11.69
C LEU A 6 5.16 -6.34 -10.19
N PHE A 7 4.16 -7.05 -9.69
CA PHE A 7 4.06 -7.51 -8.30
C PHE A 7 4.56 -8.95 -8.11
N ALA A 8 5.54 -9.39 -8.85
CA ALA A 8 6.10 -10.73 -8.66
C ALA A 8 7.55 -10.81 -9.16
N PRO A 9 8.40 -11.63 -8.55
CA PRO A 9 9.77 -11.82 -9.00
C PRO A 9 9.82 -12.73 -10.25
N LYS A 10 9.26 -12.25 -11.37
CA LYS A 10 9.36 -12.92 -12.67
C LYS A 10 10.28 -12.11 -13.57
N LYS A 11 11.17 -12.77 -14.30
CA LYS A 11 11.95 -12.15 -15.37
C LYS A 11 11.02 -11.80 -16.54
N ILE A 12 10.40 -10.65 -16.49
CA ILE A 12 9.50 -10.13 -17.51
C ILE A 12 10.12 -8.86 -18.07
N GLN A 13 10.08 -8.69 -19.38
CA GLN A 13 10.51 -7.46 -20.03
C GLN A 13 9.39 -6.41 -19.90
N LEU A 14 9.42 -5.60 -18.85
CA LEU A 14 8.43 -4.55 -18.61
C LEU A 14 8.28 -3.60 -19.80
N ARG A 15 9.36 -3.36 -20.55
CA ARG A 15 9.35 -2.53 -21.76
C ARG A 15 8.33 -2.99 -22.80
N THR A 16 8.21 -4.31 -23.02
CA THR A 16 7.21 -4.86 -23.96
C THR A 16 5.79 -4.57 -23.52
N TYR A 17 5.50 -4.72 -22.23
CA TYR A 17 4.17 -4.40 -21.70
C TYR A 17 3.88 -2.91 -21.74
N TYR A 18 4.88 -2.07 -21.48
CA TYR A 18 4.76 -0.63 -21.58
C TYR A 18 4.43 -0.20 -23.01
N GLN A 19 5.14 -0.72 -24.01
CA GLN A 19 4.86 -0.45 -25.42
C GLN A 19 3.45 -0.87 -25.83
N ALA A 20 3.04 -2.08 -25.47
CA ALA A 20 1.69 -2.57 -25.75
C ALA A 20 0.61 -1.70 -25.08
N TYR A 21 0.88 -1.18 -23.90
CA TYR A 21 -0.04 -0.28 -23.21
C TYR A 21 -0.13 1.09 -23.90
N LEU A 22 1.00 1.66 -24.34
CA LEU A 22 1.02 2.91 -25.10
C LEU A 22 0.24 2.78 -26.42
N GLN A 23 0.44 1.68 -27.17
CA GLN A 23 -0.31 1.40 -28.39
C GLN A 23 -1.82 1.36 -28.13
N LYS A 24 -2.24 0.71 -27.03
CA LYS A 24 -3.65 0.65 -26.63
C LYS A 24 -4.23 2.04 -26.31
N LEU A 25 -3.40 2.96 -25.84
CA LEU A 25 -3.78 4.36 -25.59
C LEU A 25 -3.70 5.26 -26.83
N GLY A 26 -3.29 4.73 -27.98
CA GLY A 26 -3.08 5.52 -29.20
C GLY A 26 -1.83 6.42 -29.16
N ILE A 27 -0.88 6.17 -28.27
CA ILE A 27 0.35 6.92 -28.12
C ILE A 27 1.45 6.23 -28.89
N HIS A 28 1.91 6.83 -29.99
CA HIS A 28 2.87 6.23 -30.91
C HIS A 28 4.28 6.81 -30.81
N GLU A 29 4.42 8.00 -30.27
CA GLU A 29 5.70 8.69 -30.13
C GLU A 29 6.06 8.81 -28.65
N THR A 30 7.02 8.00 -28.19
CA THR A 30 7.63 8.14 -26.87
C THR A 30 9.13 7.91 -26.97
N SER A 31 9.90 8.86 -26.45
CA SER A 31 11.31 8.66 -26.19
C SER A 31 11.46 7.79 -24.93
N PHE A 32 12.11 6.64 -25.05
CA PHE A 32 12.47 5.83 -23.90
C PHE A 32 13.65 6.39 -23.10
N GLU A 33 14.28 7.45 -23.58
CA GLU A 33 15.39 8.11 -22.90
C GLU A 33 14.97 8.72 -21.56
N GLU A 34 13.69 9.08 -21.43
CA GLU A 34 13.10 9.61 -20.22
C GLU A 34 12.42 8.56 -19.33
N ALA A 35 12.45 7.28 -19.74
CA ALA A 35 11.83 6.21 -18.96
C ALA A 35 12.75 5.73 -17.84
N HIS A 36 12.30 5.87 -16.60
CA HIS A 36 13.01 5.41 -15.41
C HIS A 36 12.29 4.23 -14.76
N GLY A 37 13.05 3.26 -14.24
CA GLY A 37 12.53 2.11 -13.51
C GLY A 37 13.07 2.08 -12.09
N PHE A 38 12.18 1.84 -11.13
CA PHE A 38 12.53 1.72 -9.72
C PHE A 38 11.86 0.50 -9.09
N GLN A 39 12.49 -0.02 -8.05
CA GLN A 39 11.86 -1.01 -7.18
C GLN A 39 11.14 -0.28 -6.05
N ILE A 40 9.85 -0.55 -5.90
CA ILE A 40 9.05 -0.02 -4.80
C ILE A 40 8.95 -1.12 -3.75
N PRO A 41 9.47 -0.92 -2.52
CA PRO A 41 9.36 -1.90 -1.45
C PRO A 41 7.94 -1.89 -0.91
N VAL A 42 7.13 -2.83 -1.37
CA VAL A 42 5.77 -3.04 -0.88
C VAL A 42 5.75 -4.07 0.23
N GLY A 43 5.07 -3.75 1.31
CA GLY A 43 5.03 -4.58 2.53
C GLY A 43 6.02 -4.14 3.59
N ALA A 44 5.48 -3.89 4.78
CA ALA A 44 6.24 -3.38 5.91
C ALA A 44 7.40 -4.30 6.30
N ARG A 45 8.54 -3.72 6.66
CA ARG A 45 9.70 -4.45 7.16
C ARG A 45 9.37 -5.26 8.41
N THR A 46 10.04 -6.39 8.57
CA THR A 46 9.86 -7.29 9.73
C THR A 46 10.99 -7.17 10.76
N ASP A 47 12.07 -6.47 10.40
CA ASP A 47 13.28 -6.29 11.23
C ASP A 47 13.28 -4.98 12.04
N GLY A 48 12.12 -4.30 12.09
CA GLY A 48 11.90 -3.06 12.83
C GLY A 48 12.01 -1.80 11.99
N PHE A 49 11.56 -0.68 12.57
CA PHE A 49 11.45 0.62 11.90
C PHE A 49 12.37 1.68 12.51
N SER A 50 13.12 1.32 13.54
CA SER A 50 14.10 2.22 14.17
C SER A 50 15.28 1.45 14.72
N ARG A 51 16.46 2.07 14.65
CA ARG A 51 17.70 1.51 15.23
C ARG A 51 18.71 2.63 15.52
N ARG A 52 19.24 2.67 16.75
CA ARG A 52 20.31 3.61 17.15
C ARG A 52 20.00 5.08 16.82
N GLY A 53 18.76 5.53 17.06
CA GLY A 53 18.34 6.90 16.79
C GLY A 53 18.00 7.19 15.33
N VAL A 54 18.09 6.20 14.42
CA VAL A 54 17.61 6.29 13.04
C VAL A 54 16.21 5.74 12.95
N PHE A 55 15.31 6.47 12.30
CA PHE A 55 13.91 6.09 12.09
C PHE A 55 13.66 5.93 10.59
N LEU A 56 13.07 4.81 10.20
CA LEU A 56 12.67 4.54 8.83
C LEU A 56 11.23 4.95 8.61
N THR A 57 10.96 5.68 7.53
CA THR A 57 9.62 6.13 7.14
C THR A 57 9.37 5.86 5.67
N GLY A 58 8.12 5.87 5.23
CA GLY A 58 7.76 5.69 3.83
C GLY A 58 8.33 4.44 3.19
N ASP A 59 8.84 4.57 1.98
CA ASP A 59 9.37 3.46 1.19
C ASP A 59 10.59 2.80 1.85
N ALA A 60 11.41 3.55 2.59
CA ALA A 60 12.54 2.98 3.34
C ALA A 60 12.10 1.99 4.42
N ALA A 61 10.88 2.15 4.94
CA ALA A 61 10.24 1.24 5.89
C ALA A 61 9.35 0.18 5.20
N GLY A 62 9.22 0.23 3.88
CA GLY A 62 8.34 -0.64 3.10
C GLY A 62 6.86 -0.29 3.26
N PHE A 63 6.52 0.98 3.48
CA PHE A 63 5.15 1.42 3.72
C PHE A 63 4.36 1.76 2.46
N ALA A 64 4.90 1.49 1.27
CA ALA A 64 4.07 1.50 0.06
C ALA A 64 2.96 0.45 0.18
N ASP A 65 1.74 0.84 -0.15
CA ASP A 65 0.57 -0.03 -0.03
C ASP A 65 0.68 -1.25 -0.96
N PRO A 66 0.58 -2.48 -0.46
CA PRO A 66 0.78 -3.68 -1.26
C PRO A 66 -0.26 -3.89 -2.36
N LEU A 67 -1.47 -3.34 -2.22
CA LEU A 67 -2.54 -3.50 -3.20
C LEU A 67 -2.42 -2.49 -4.35
N THR A 68 -2.05 -1.26 -4.05
CA THR A 68 -2.12 -0.13 -4.96
C THR A 68 -0.75 0.41 -5.37
N ALA A 69 0.32 0.02 -4.62
CA ALA A 69 1.66 0.60 -4.69
C ALA A 69 1.69 2.13 -4.40
N GLU A 70 0.64 2.68 -3.81
CA GLU A 70 0.61 4.05 -3.32
C GLU A 70 1.48 4.16 -2.06
N GLY A 71 2.38 5.12 -2.01
CA GLY A 71 3.29 5.32 -0.89
C GLY A 71 3.29 6.74 -0.32
N LEU A 72 2.73 7.72 -1.03
CA LEU A 72 2.85 9.13 -0.65
C LEU A 72 2.15 9.43 0.70
N THR A 73 0.90 8.99 0.84
CA THR A 73 0.12 9.18 2.07
C THR A 73 0.80 8.51 3.26
N ASN A 74 1.24 7.26 3.08
CA ASN A 74 1.92 6.51 4.12
C ASN A 74 3.30 7.09 4.47
N SER A 75 4.01 7.66 3.50
CA SER A 75 5.29 8.35 3.72
C SER A 75 5.11 9.59 4.57
N ILE A 76 4.15 10.45 4.24
CA ILE A 76 3.84 11.65 5.01
C ILE A 76 3.40 11.26 6.43
N TYR A 77 2.50 10.29 6.53
CA TYR A 77 1.93 9.90 7.82
C TYR A 77 2.97 9.26 8.75
N SER A 78 3.78 8.33 8.24
CA SER A 78 4.87 7.74 9.02
C SER A 78 5.92 8.76 9.43
N GLY A 79 6.21 9.74 8.56
CA GLY A 79 7.08 10.88 8.90
C GLY A 79 6.55 11.72 10.05
N ILE A 80 5.24 12.02 10.05
CA ILE A 80 4.58 12.72 11.16
C ILE A 80 4.68 11.92 12.46
N LEU A 81 4.40 10.61 12.42
CA LEU A 81 4.48 9.74 13.60
C LEU A 81 5.91 9.68 14.16
N ALA A 82 6.91 9.55 13.29
CA ALA A 82 8.32 9.57 13.70
C ALA A 82 8.70 10.91 14.35
N GLY A 83 8.37 12.03 13.69
CA GLY A 83 8.64 13.37 14.21
C GLY A 83 7.99 13.62 15.57
N GLN A 84 6.73 13.21 15.75
CA GLN A 84 6.02 13.34 17.03
C GLN A 84 6.65 12.47 18.13
N SER A 85 7.09 11.26 17.80
CA SER A 85 7.73 10.36 18.76
C SER A 85 9.08 10.90 19.21
N ILE A 86 9.89 11.41 18.29
CA ILE A 86 11.18 12.04 18.57
C ILE A 86 10.96 13.32 19.40
N ALA A 87 10.04 14.20 19.02
CA ALA A 87 9.82 15.46 19.71
C ALA A 87 9.35 15.27 21.16
N ARG A 88 8.57 14.22 21.46
CA ARG A 88 8.10 13.93 22.81
C ARG A 88 9.15 13.26 23.71
N GLN A 89 10.11 12.59 23.11
CA GLN A 89 11.11 11.77 23.80
C GLN A 89 12.53 12.13 23.29
N PHE A 90 12.79 13.44 23.17
CA PHE A 90 14.00 13.95 22.51
C PHE A 90 15.29 13.47 23.17
N ASP A 91 15.30 13.39 24.51
CA ASP A 91 16.48 12.99 25.29
C ASP A 91 16.64 11.47 25.43
N ASP A 92 15.66 10.69 24.97
CA ASP A 92 15.66 9.22 25.05
C ASP A 92 15.32 8.60 23.68
N PRO A 93 16.33 8.31 22.85
CA PRO A 93 16.11 7.71 21.53
C PRO A 93 15.46 6.31 21.56
N GLU A 94 15.64 5.56 22.65
CA GLU A 94 15.04 4.22 22.79
C GLU A 94 13.55 4.35 23.11
N LEU A 95 13.19 5.26 24.00
CA LEU A 95 11.80 5.54 24.31
C LEU A 95 11.07 6.15 23.11
N ALA A 96 11.74 7.02 22.32
CA ALA A 96 11.21 7.54 21.07
C ALA A 96 10.95 6.41 20.04
N ALA A 97 11.89 5.45 19.93
CA ALA A 97 11.75 4.30 19.04
C ALA A 97 10.56 3.42 19.42
N ASN A 98 10.39 3.15 20.71
CA ASN A 98 9.25 2.38 21.23
C ASN A 98 7.91 3.09 20.99
N ALA A 99 7.87 4.41 21.21
CA ALA A 99 6.69 5.23 20.95
C ALA A 99 6.32 5.24 19.46
N TYR A 100 7.32 5.32 18.58
CA TYR A 100 7.12 5.24 17.13
C TYR A 100 6.56 3.88 16.70
N GLN A 101 7.17 2.79 17.18
CA GLN A 101 6.69 1.44 16.90
C GLN A 101 5.23 1.26 17.35
N ALA A 102 4.89 1.72 18.56
CA ALA A 102 3.53 1.64 19.09
C ALA A 102 2.53 2.44 18.22
N ALA A 103 2.91 3.64 17.80
CA ALA A 103 2.09 4.47 16.92
C ALA A 103 1.85 3.84 15.53
N LEU A 104 2.88 3.17 14.98
CA LEU A 104 2.74 2.42 13.73
C LEU A 104 1.80 1.23 13.87
N GLU A 105 1.94 0.45 14.96
CA GLU A 105 1.07 -0.71 15.23
C GLU A 105 -0.37 -0.32 15.47
N GLU A 106 -0.62 0.86 16.05
CA GLU A 106 -1.98 1.36 16.26
C GLU A 106 -2.64 1.82 14.95
N ARG A 107 -1.90 2.47 14.06
CA ARG A 107 -2.49 3.34 13.03
C ARG A 107 -2.16 2.96 11.59
N LEU A 108 -0.98 2.43 11.29
CA LEU A 108 -0.52 2.21 9.92
C LEU A 108 -0.42 0.72 9.58
N LEU A 109 0.25 -0.07 10.41
CA LEU A 109 0.52 -1.48 10.11
C LEU A 109 -0.72 -2.34 9.95
N PRO A 110 -1.83 -2.13 10.68
CA PRO A 110 -3.06 -2.89 10.45
C PRO A 110 -3.65 -2.68 9.04
N GLU A 111 -3.54 -1.46 8.49
CA GLU A 111 -4.00 -1.15 7.13
C GLU A 111 -3.11 -1.84 6.09
N LEU A 112 -1.80 -1.76 6.24
CA LEU A 112 -0.86 -2.43 5.33
C LEU A 112 -1.01 -3.94 5.34
N ARG A 113 -1.20 -4.56 6.51
CA ARG A 113 -1.48 -6.01 6.63
C ARG A 113 -2.79 -6.39 5.94
N PHE A 114 -3.82 -5.56 6.06
CA PHE A 114 -5.08 -5.78 5.37
C PHE A 114 -4.92 -5.65 3.85
N SER A 115 -4.24 -4.61 3.38
CA SER A 115 -3.91 -4.41 1.96
C SER A 115 -3.07 -5.56 1.41
N GLU A 116 -2.16 -6.14 2.19
CA GLU A 116 -1.38 -7.32 1.78
C GLU A 116 -2.28 -8.53 1.51
N VAL A 117 -3.25 -8.80 2.39
CA VAL A 117 -4.23 -9.89 2.17
C VAL A 117 -5.04 -9.65 0.91
N MET A 118 -5.48 -8.42 0.69
CA MET A 118 -6.23 -8.04 -0.52
C MET A 118 -5.38 -8.14 -1.78
N ALA A 119 -4.11 -7.73 -1.72
CA ALA A 119 -3.15 -7.85 -2.82
C ALA A 119 -2.91 -9.32 -3.20
N ARG A 120 -2.75 -10.20 -2.22
CA ARG A 120 -2.62 -11.65 -2.45
C ARG A 120 -3.83 -12.20 -3.21
N PHE A 121 -5.04 -11.86 -2.79
CA PHE A 121 -6.25 -12.25 -3.51
C PHE A 121 -6.26 -11.69 -4.93
N PHE A 122 -6.01 -10.39 -5.09
CA PHE A 122 -6.14 -9.69 -6.37
C PHE A 122 -5.08 -10.12 -7.39
N TYR A 123 -3.83 -10.27 -6.99
CA TYR A 123 -2.72 -10.55 -7.90
C TYR A 123 -2.41 -12.04 -8.06
N PHE A 124 -2.63 -12.86 -7.05
CA PHE A 124 -2.23 -14.27 -7.08
C PHE A 124 -3.39 -15.25 -7.22
N MET A 125 -4.65 -14.78 -7.20
CA MET A 125 -5.84 -15.61 -7.43
C MET A 125 -6.63 -15.15 -8.66
N PRO A 126 -6.06 -15.21 -9.88
CA PRO A 126 -6.68 -14.63 -11.07
C PRO A 126 -8.04 -15.27 -11.43
N ALA A 127 -8.23 -16.56 -11.17
CA ALA A 127 -9.51 -17.23 -11.43
C ALA A 127 -10.63 -16.65 -10.56
N ALA A 128 -10.40 -16.51 -9.25
CA ALA A 128 -11.37 -15.93 -8.32
C ALA A 128 -11.61 -14.44 -8.63
N ARG A 129 -10.55 -13.67 -8.87
CA ARG A 129 -10.66 -12.27 -9.29
C ARG A 129 -11.53 -12.13 -10.55
N ASN A 130 -11.23 -12.87 -11.62
CA ASN A 130 -11.93 -12.76 -12.90
C ASN A 130 -13.39 -13.19 -12.81
N LEU A 131 -13.73 -14.11 -11.89
CA LEU A 131 -15.11 -14.49 -11.59
C LEU A 131 -15.87 -13.37 -10.88
N LEU A 132 -15.23 -12.65 -9.97
CA LEU A 132 -15.88 -11.65 -9.12
C LEU A 132 -15.87 -10.24 -9.74
N MET A 133 -14.87 -9.88 -10.53
CA MET A 133 -14.74 -8.53 -11.11
C MET A 133 -15.89 -8.10 -12.00
N PRO A 134 -16.49 -8.93 -12.87
CA PRO A 134 -17.64 -8.51 -13.67
C PRO A 134 -18.83 -8.07 -12.84
N LYS A 135 -19.02 -8.67 -11.65
CA LYS A 135 -20.16 -8.37 -10.77
C LYS A 135 -19.86 -7.27 -9.75
N TYR A 136 -18.62 -7.20 -9.24
CA TYR A 136 -18.26 -6.35 -8.09
C TYR A 136 -17.17 -5.34 -8.42
N GLY A 137 -16.60 -5.35 -9.62
CA GLY A 137 -15.44 -4.53 -9.99
C GLY A 137 -15.70 -3.03 -9.88
N GLN A 138 -16.87 -2.56 -10.34
CA GLN A 138 -17.22 -1.14 -10.19
C GLN A 138 -17.25 -0.74 -8.72
N ARG A 139 -17.87 -1.56 -7.86
CA ARG A 139 -17.94 -1.27 -6.42
C ARG A 139 -16.56 -1.31 -5.75
N ALA A 140 -15.69 -2.21 -6.20
CA ALA A 140 -14.31 -2.26 -5.72
C ALA A 140 -13.53 -0.99 -6.10
N CYS A 141 -13.70 -0.49 -7.33
CA CYS A 141 -13.09 0.76 -7.77
C CYS A 141 -13.60 1.98 -6.98
N GLU A 142 -14.90 2.05 -6.71
CA GLU A 142 -15.49 3.11 -5.88
C GLU A 142 -14.86 3.12 -4.48
N ILE A 143 -14.76 1.95 -3.82
CA ILE A 143 -14.14 1.83 -2.50
C ILE A 143 -12.67 2.23 -2.53
N LEU A 144 -11.92 1.81 -3.55
CA LEU A 144 -10.52 2.21 -3.71
C LEU A 144 -10.38 3.73 -3.90
N THR A 145 -11.29 4.34 -4.67
CA THR A 145 -11.31 5.80 -4.84
C THR A 145 -11.55 6.51 -3.52
N ASP A 146 -12.50 6.04 -2.71
CA ASP A 146 -12.78 6.61 -1.38
C ASP A 146 -11.58 6.49 -0.43
N VAL A 147 -10.82 5.39 -0.54
CA VAL A 147 -9.57 5.20 0.21
C VAL A 147 -8.49 6.18 -0.26
N PHE A 148 -8.28 6.31 -1.58
CA PHE A 148 -7.29 7.24 -2.14
C PHE A 148 -7.58 8.70 -1.84
N THR A 149 -8.87 9.06 -1.75
CA THR A 149 -9.29 10.43 -1.39
C THR A 149 -9.34 10.66 0.12
N GLY A 150 -8.97 9.66 0.93
CA GLY A 150 -8.99 9.74 2.41
C GLY A 150 -10.38 9.76 3.03
N GLN A 151 -11.43 9.47 2.25
CA GLN A 151 -12.82 9.47 2.75
C GLN A 151 -13.13 8.23 3.58
N THR A 152 -12.38 7.15 3.39
CA THR A 152 -12.57 5.89 4.11
C THR A 152 -11.26 5.17 4.39
N ILE A 153 -11.26 4.36 5.45
CA ILE A 153 -10.15 3.49 5.81
C ILE A 153 -10.56 2.07 5.45
N LEU A 154 -9.80 1.43 4.56
CA LEU A 154 -10.16 0.16 3.94
C LEU A 154 -10.48 -0.94 4.95
N SER A 155 -9.66 -1.09 5.99
CA SER A 155 -9.85 -2.11 7.03
C SER A 155 -11.10 -1.86 7.87
N GLN A 156 -11.41 -0.61 8.18
CA GLN A 156 -12.58 -0.25 9.00
C GLN A 156 -13.89 -0.42 8.23
N ASP A 157 -13.91 -0.01 6.97
CA ASP A 157 -15.11 -0.12 6.13
C ASP A 157 -15.44 -1.59 5.84
N PHE A 158 -14.42 -2.42 5.58
CA PHE A 158 -14.60 -3.85 5.39
C PHE A 158 -15.09 -4.55 6.66
N LYS A 159 -14.52 -4.23 7.83
CA LYS A 159 -14.98 -4.76 9.13
C LYS A 159 -16.43 -4.36 9.40
N LYS A 160 -16.80 -3.09 9.21
CA LYS A 160 -18.18 -2.60 9.43
C LYS A 160 -19.18 -3.31 8.51
N LYS A 161 -18.83 -3.52 7.23
CA LYS A 161 -19.70 -4.20 6.25
C LYS A 161 -19.76 -5.71 6.46
N ALA A 162 -18.64 -6.35 6.82
CA ALA A 162 -18.60 -7.77 7.15
C ALA A 162 -19.45 -8.07 8.41
N LEU A 163 -19.33 -7.25 9.46
CA LEU A 163 -20.15 -7.36 10.68
C LEU A 163 -21.63 -7.11 10.41
N LYS A 164 -22.00 -6.20 9.49
CA LYS A 164 -23.41 -5.99 9.09
C LYS A 164 -24.01 -7.17 8.32
N LYS A 165 -23.20 -7.91 7.53
CA LYS A 165 -23.65 -9.09 6.77
C LYS A 165 -23.66 -10.36 7.59
N LEU A 166 -22.72 -10.54 8.50
CA LEU A 166 -22.81 -11.56 9.53
C LEU A 166 -23.75 -11.02 10.62
N LYS A 167 -25.02 -11.40 10.55
CA LYS A 167 -25.92 -11.37 11.71
C LYS A 167 -25.37 -12.38 12.71
N TRP A 168 -24.37 -11.97 13.49
CA TRP A 168 -23.91 -12.76 14.63
C TRP A 168 -24.97 -12.61 15.72
N PRO A 169 -25.54 -13.71 16.24
CA PRO A 169 -26.44 -13.61 17.36
C PRO A 169 -25.66 -13.04 18.54
N THR A 170 -26.11 -11.92 19.07
CA THR A 170 -25.67 -11.43 20.37
C THR A 170 -26.20 -12.41 21.42
N TRP A 171 -25.29 -13.16 22.01
CA TRP A 171 -25.52 -13.89 23.26
C TRP A 171 -25.20 -12.98 24.44
#